data_ccae165b071ae828e0799440a846e4ad
#
_entry.id   ccae165b071ae828e0799440a846e4ad
#
_cell.length_a   1.000
_cell.length_b   1.000
_cell.length_c   1.000
_cell.angle_alpha   90.00
_cell.angle_beta   90.00
_cell.angle_gamma   90.00
#
_symmetry.space_group_name_H-M   'P 1'
#
loop_
_entity.id
_entity.type
_entity.pdbx_description
1 polymer ?
#
loop_
_entity_poly.entity_id
_entity_poly.type
_entity_poly.pdbx_seq_one_letter_code
_entity_poly.pdbx_strand_id
1 'polypeptide(L)'
;MRVLLISDTHGRLEAVKKLDRLFQSFGPDQIVFLGDALNNGPRNGVPIDYDPMACSQILNKWSRRIVAVRGNCDSRVDQTLLHFDISQDSKVIYINGFRCDLIHGDLLSSDLLEVERGDILMFGHTHVPMLKKMDGVVYFNPGSPSFPKNGNPPTYGVIEGLHLEIRKLDDDLPISSLDLY
;
A
#
# COMPACT_ATOMS: atom_id res chain seq x y z
N MET A 1 4.19 15.06 -8.89
CA MET A 1 4.62 14.25 -7.74
C MET A 1 4.61 12.78 -8.15
N ARG A 2 5.60 12.00 -7.73
CA ARG A 2 5.74 10.55 -7.99
C ARG A 2 5.46 9.81 -6.70
N VAL A 3 4.43 8.98 -6.69
CA VAL A 3 4.00 8.26 -5.48
C VAL A 3 4.00 6.76 -5.75
N LEU A 4 4.53 6.00 -4.80
CA LEU A 4 4.36 4.55 -4.75
C LEU A 4 3.30 4.20 -3.72
N LEU A 5 2.44 3.26 -4.08
CA LEU A 5 1.37 2.73 -3.24
C LEU A 5 1.65 1.26 -2.95
N ILE A 6 1.77 0.91 -1.67
CA ILE A 6 2.05 -0.45 -1.20
C ILE A 6 1.12 -0.84 -0.06
N SER A 7 0.87 -2.12 0.10
CA SER A 7 0.05 -2.69 1.17
C SER A 7 0.44 -4.13 1.44
N ASP A 8 0.11 -4.64 2.63
CA ASP A 8 0.10 -6.07 2.92
C ASP A 8 1.47 -6.76 2.67
N THR A 9 2.55 -6.18 3.23
CA THR A 9 3.90 -6.76 3.15
C THR A 9 4.12 -7.92 4.14
N HIS A 10 3.39 -7.91 5.27
CA HIS A 10 3.33 -8.98 6.25
C HIS A 10 4.70 -9.54 6.68
N GLY A 11 5.71 -8.68 6.82
CA GLY A 11 7.04 -9.08 7.28
C GLY A 11 7.81 -10.02 6.34
N ARG A 12 7.41 -10.14 5.06
CA ARG A 12 8.08 -10.92 4.03
C ARG A 12 9.34 -10.20 3.53
N LEU A 13 10.51 -10.66 3.99
CA LEU A 13 11.79 -10.01 3.74
C LEU A 13 12.13 -9.90 2.24
N GLU A 14 11.87 -10.95 1.46
CA GLU A 14 12.20 -10.93 0.02
C GLU A 14 11.34 -9.92 -0.74
N ALA A 15 10.06 -9.78 -0.38
CA ALA A 15 9.19 -8.76 -0.96
C ALA A 15 9.66 -7.34 -0.58
N VAL A 16 10.00 -7.11 0.70
CA VAL A 16 10.47 -5.80 1.18
C VAL A 16 11.83 -5.43 0.57
N LYS A 17 12.74 -6.39 0.35
CA LYS A 17 13.99 -6.15 -0.40
C LYS A 17 13.74 -5.74 -1.85
N LYS A 18 12.76 -6.34 -2.53
CA LYS A 18 12.38 -5.94 -3.89
C LYS A 18 11.81 -4.51 -3.90
N LEU A 19 10.94 -4.18 -2.93
CA LEU A 19 10.42 -2.83 -2.75
C LEU A 19 11.55 -1.82 -2.47
N ASP A 20 12.54 -2.14 -1.63
CA ASP A 20 13.70 -1.26 -1.38
C ASP A 20 14.46 -0.92 -2.66
N ARG A 21 14.72 -1.92 -3.51
CA ARG A 21 15.35 -1.70 -4.83
C ARG A 21 14.48 -0.83 -5.74
N LEU A 22 13.17 -1.08 -5.76
CA LEU A 22 12.22 -0.27 -6.49
C LEU A 22 12.22 1.18 -6.00
N PHE A 23 12.20 1.42 -4.68
CA PHE A 23 12.24 2.77 -4.10
C PHE A 23 13.51 3.52 -4.51
N GLN A 24 14.66 2.82 -4.53
CA GLN A 24 15.94 3.41 -4.96
C GLN A 24 15.92 3.78 -6.45
N SER A 25 15.42 2.91 -7.31
CA SER A 25 15.41 3.14 -8.77
C SER A 25 14.33 4.14 -9.20
N PHE A 26 13.13 4.05 -8.62
CA PHE A 26 12.00 4.92 -8.95
C PHE A 26 12.17 6.33 -8.36
N GLY A 27 12.75 6.46 -7.16
CA GLY A 27 12.94 7.73 -6.45
C GLY A 27 11.61 8.43 -6.14
N PRO A 28 10.70 7.80 -5.36
CA PRO A 28 9.39 8.38 -5.08
C PRO A 28 9.52 9.64 -4.23
N ASP A 29 8.68 10.63 -4.47
CA ASP A 29 8.50 11.78 -3.58
C ASP A 29 7.79 11.35 -2.29
N GLN A 30 6.83 10.42 -2.41
CA GLN A 30 6.05 9.87 -1.31
C GLN A 30 5.77 8.38 -1.52
N ILE A 31 5.66 7.65 -0.42
CA ILE A 31 5.22 6.26 -0.37
C ILE A 31 3.96 6.21 0.50
N VAL A 32 2.85 5.74 -0.07
CA VAL A 32 1.62 5.47 0.66
C VAL A 32 1.62 4.00 1.06
N PHE A 33 1.54 3.73 2.37
CA PHE A 33 1.52 2.38 2.93
C PHE A 33 0.17 2.11 3.58
N LEU A 34 -0.58 1.16 3.04
CA LEU A 34 -1.97 0.90 3.43
C LEU A 34 -2.13 -0.19 4.50
N GLY A 35 -1.13 -0.37 5.35
CA GLY A 35 -1.19 -1.27 6.50
C GLY A 35 -0.72 -2.70 6.25
N ASP A 36 -0.76 -3.51 7.31
CA ASP A 36 -0.27 -4.89 7.39
C ASP A 36 1.22 -4.98 7.02
N ALA A 37 2.03 -4.20 7.77
CA ALA A 37 3.44 -4.02 7.47
C ALA A 37 4.31 -5.21 7.91
N LEU A 38 4.29 -5.57 9.18
CA LEU A 38 5.25 -6.50 9.77
C LEU A 38 4.62 -7.83 10.21
N ASN A 39 3.41 -7.79 10.75
CA ASN A 39 2.76 -8.97 11.29
C ASN A 39 2.19 -9.86 10.19
N ASN A 40 2.56 -11.14 10.22
CA ASN A 40 2.13 -12.11 9.21
C ASN A 40 0.61 -12.40 9.24
N GLY A 41 -0.04 -12.13 10.37
CA GLY A 41 -1.44 -12.48 10.59
C GLY A 41 -1.66 -13.98 10.86
N PRO A 42 -2.68 -14.33 11.66
CA PRO A 42 -2.88 -15.72 12.12
C PRO A 42 -3.40 -16.66 11.01
N ARG A 43 -3.94 -16.10 9.93
CA ARG A 43 -4.53 -16.87 8.81
C ARG A 43 -3.52 -17.22 7.72
N ASN A 44 -2.40 -16.53 7.69
CA ASN A 44 -1.33 -16.81 6.72
C ASN A 44 -0.35 -17.82 7.36
N GLY A 45 0.10 -18.83 6.62
CA GLY A 45 1.20 -19.67 7.08
C GLY A 45 2.46 -18.81 7.28
N VAL A 46 3.35 -19.20 8.21
CA VAL A 46 4.61 -18.46 8.40
C VAL A 46 5.58 -18.83 7.29
N PRO A 47 5.90 -17.90 6.37
CA PRO A 47 6.81 -18.19 5.27
C PRO A 47 8.26 -18.27 5.77
N ILE A 48 9.12 -18.95 4.99
CA ILE A 48 10.52 -19.15 5.35
C ILE A 48 11.31 -17.84 5.42
N ASP A 49 10.87 -16.82 4.68
CA ASP A 49 11.47 -15.47 4.62
C ASP A 49 10.76 -14.47 5.55
N TYR A 50 9.98 -14.94 6.54
CA TYR A 50 9.36 -14.08 7.53
C TYR A 50 10.41 -13.50 8.49
N ASP A 51 10.70 -12.22 8.36
CA ASP A 51 11.65 -11.49 9.22
C ASP A 51 11.17 -10.04 9.42
N PRO A 52 10.26 -9.81 10.36
CA PRO A 52 9.71 -8.48 10.62
C PRO A 52 10.78 -7.48 11.10
N MET A 53 11.83 -7.94 11.80
CA MET A 53 12.91 -7.07 12.25
C MET A 53 13.73 -6.52 11.07
N ALA A 54 14.15 -7.39 10.15
CA ALA A 54 14.86 -6.97 8.96
C ALA A 54 13.97 -6.10 8.04
N CYS A 55 12.67 -6.42 7.93
CA CYS A 55 11.70 -5.61 7.20
C CYS A 55 11.59 -4.19 7.78
N SER A 56 11.46 -4.06 9.11
CA SER A 56 11.38 -2.75 9.76
C SER A 56 12.62 -1.90 9.50
N GLN A 57 13.82 -2.49 9.57
CA GLN A 57 15.08 -1.80 9.29
C GLN A 57 15.14 -1.25 7.85
N ILE A 58 14.64 -2.02 6.89
CA ILE A 58 14.57 -1.58 5.48
C ILE A 58 13.56 -0.45 5.32
N LEU A 59 12.33 -0.63 5.81
CA LEU A 59 11.26 0.37 5.69
C LEU A 59 11.64 1.68 6.39
N ASN A 60 12.34 1.63 7.52
CA ASN A 60 12.77 2.80 8.28
C ASN A 60 13.75 3.71 7.52
N LYS A 61 14.50 3.19 6.53
CA LYS A 61 15.31 4.04 5.63
C LYS A 61 14.45 5.07 4.87
N TRP A 62 13.18 4.73 4.62
CA TRP A 62 12.23 5.52 3.85
C TRP A 62 11.20 6.25 4.72
N SER A 63 11.29 6.15 6.03
CA SER A 63 10.30 6.65 7.00
C SER A 63 9.85 8.09 6.75
N ARG A 64 10.75 8.98 6.31
CA ARG A 64 10.42 10.38 6.01
C ARG A 64 9.55 10.58 4.77
N ARG A 65 9.43 9.56 3.92
CA ARG A 65 8.62 9.58 2.70
C ARG A 65 7.35 8.73 2.85
N ILE A 66 7.26 7.93 3.91
CA ILE A 66 6.11 7.04 4.14
C ILE A 66 5.01 7.80 4.87
N VAL A 67 3.81 7.75 4.28
CA VAL A 67 2.55 8.05 4.94
C VAL A 67 1.77 6.74 5.01
N ALA A 68 1.37 6.34 6.22
CA ALA A 68 0.75 5.04 6.42
C ALA A 68 -0.56 5.12 7.21
N VAL A 69 -1.39 4.10 7.05
CA VAL A 69 -2.54 3.77 7.90
C VAL A 69 -2.32 2.41 8.55
N ARG A 70 -3.06 2.12 9.62
CA ARG A 70 -3.01 0.85 10.33
C ARG A 70 -3.75 -0.23 9.54
N GLY A 71 -3.14 -1.42 9.42
CA GLY A 71 -3.81 -2.62 8.99
C GLY A 71 -4.36 -3.45 10.16
N ASN A 72 -5.21 -4.42 9.85
CA ASN A 72 -5.84 -5.27 10.87
C ASN A 72 -4.86 -6.22 11.56
N CYS A 73 -3.71 -6.50 10.96
CA CYS A 73 -2.63 -7.29 11.58
C CYS A 73 -1.61 -6.42 12.31
N ASP A 74 -1.57 -5.10 12.06
CA ASP A 74 -0.62 -4.21 12.70
C ASP A 74 -0.92 -4.05 14.20
N SER A 75 0.11 -4.15 15.00
CA SER A 75 0.04 -4.09 16.47
C SER A 75 0.79 -2.90 17.05
N ARG A 76 0.60 -2.65 18.35
CA ARG A 76 1.40 -1.65 19.08
C ARG A 76 2.88 -2.01 19.10
N VAL A 77 3.22 -3.29 19.03
CA VAL A 77 4.62 -3.74 18.97
C VAL A 77 5.23 -3.37 17.62
N ASP A 78 4.49 -3.56 16.52
CA ASP A 78 4.96 -3.16 15.19
C ASP A 78 5.25 -1.66 15.14
N GLN A 79 4.41 -0.83 15.77
CA GLN A 79 4.67 0.62 15.88
C GLN A 79 5.98 0.92 16.62
N THR A 80 6.41 0.12 17.58
CA THR A 80 7.71 0.38 18.27
C THR A 80 8.92 0.12 17.38
N LEU A 81 8.75 -0.67 16.32
CA LEU A 81 9.81 -1.00 15.34
C LEU A 81 9.85 -0.04 14.16
N LEU A 82 8.73 0.61 13.82
CA LEU A 82 8.60 1.48 12.67
C LEU A 82 8.79 2.96 13.06
N HIS A 83 9.59 3.69 12.27
CA HIS A 83 9.87 5.12 12.48
C HIS A 83 8.85 6.03 11.75
N PHE A 84 7.75 5.48 11.24
CA PHE A 84 6.59 6.20 10.69
C PHE A 84 5.34 5.74 11.41
N ASP A 85 4.33 6.61 11.44
CA ASP A 85 3.10 6.37 12.20
C ASP A 85 2.16 5.39 11.47
N ILE A 86 1.81 4.29 12.14
CA ILE A 86 0.81 3.30 11.73
C ILE A 86 -0.36 3.21 12.73
N SER A 87 -0.60 4.25 13.51
CA SER A 87 -1.62 4.22 14.58
C SER A 87 -3.03 4.59 14.12
N GLN A 88 -3.15 5.22 12.95
CA GLN A 88 -4.41 5.76 12.43
C GLN A 88 -5.10 4.74 11.53
N ASP A 89 -6.41 4.52 11.72
CA ASP A 89 -7.22 3.65 10.86
C ASP A 89 -7.49 4.25 9.48
N SER A 90 -7.49 5.58 9.40
CA SER A 90 -7.67 6.32 8.15
C SER A 90 -6.85 7.60 8.14
N LYS A 91 -6.50 8.08 6.94
CA LYS A 91 -5.90 9.40 6.70
C LYS A 91 -6.43 9.99 5.42
N VAL A 92 -6.54 11.31 5.39
CA VAL A 92 -6.78 12.06 4.15
C VAL A 92 -5.49 12.79 3.78
N ILE A 93 -5.06 12.62 2.54
CA ILE A 93 -3.94 13.36 1.95
C ILE A 93 -4.35 13.94 0.60
N TYR A 94 -3.51 14.83 0.05
CA TYR A 94 -3.72 15.39 -1.28
C TYR A 94 -2.54 15.03 -2.18
N ILE A 95 -2.83 14.40 -3.31
CA ILE A 95 -1.85 14.03 -4.34
C ILE A 95 -2.24 14.74 -5.63
N ASN A 96 -1.37 15.60 -6.14
CA ASN A 96 -1.57 16.35 -7.39
C ASN A 96 -2.92 17.09 -7.47
N GLY A 97 -3.45 17.56 -6.32
CA GLY A 97 -4.72 18.29 -6.21
C GLY A 97 -5.95 17.40 -5.94
N PHE A 98 -5.84 16.09 -6.01
CA PHE A 98 -6.92 15.15 -5.68
C PHE A 98 -6.92 14.80 -4.22
N ARG A 99 -8.09 14.77 -3.60
CA ARG A 99 -8.30 14.22 -2.26
C ARG A 99 -8.16 12.70 -2.32
N CYS A 100 -7.31 12.16 -1.46
CA CYS A 100 -7.04 10.73 -1.37
C CYS A 100 -7.35 10.26 0.05
N ASP A 101 -8.35 9.40 0.18
CA ASP A 101 -8.72 8.76 1.43
C ASP A 101 -7.98 7.44 1.54
N LEU A 102 -7.15 7.32 2.58
CA LEU A 102 -6.35 6.14 2.86
C LEU A 102 -7.00 5.33 3.96
N ILE A 103 -7.22 4.05 3.72
CA ILE A 103 -7.68 3.07 4.71
C ILE A 103 -6.96 1.74 4.48
N HIS A 104 -7.00 0.84 5.45
CA HIS A 104 -6.55 -0.52 5.17
C HIS A 104 -7.57 -1.29 4.33
N GLY A 105 -8.85 -1.22 4.67
CA GLY A 105 -9.92 -1.83 3.87
C GLY A 105 -10.68 -2.96 4.57
N ASP A 106 -10.31 -3.35 5.78
CA ASP A 106 -11.05 -4.29 6.63
C ASP A 106 -12.37 -3.69 7.15
N LEU A 107 -12.46 -2.35 7.20
CA LEU A 107 -13.64 -1.58 7.61
C LEU A 107 -14.33 -0.86 6.43
N LEU A 108 -14.20 -1.38 5.21
CA LEU A 108 -14.78 -0.77 3.98
C LEU A 108 -16.31 -0.56 4.05
N SER A 109 -17.02 -1.30 4.91
CA SER A 109 -18.47 -1.16 5.11
C SER A 109 -18.84 -0.17 6.23
N SER A 110 -17.87 0.50 6.85
CA SER A 110 -18.17 1.45 7.92
C SER A 110 -18.66 2.78 7.35
N ASP A 111 -19.68 3.37 7.99
CA ASP A 111 -20.22 4.70 7.70
C ASP A 111 -19.20 5.84 7.94
N LEU A 112 -17.92 5.49 8.11
CA LEU A 112 -16.83 6.42 8.42
C LEU A 112 -16.16 7.02 7.18
N LEU A 113 -16.52 6.56 5.97
CA LEU A 113 -15.90 7.03 4.73
C LEU A 113 -16.78 8.09 4.06
N GLU A 114 -16.39 9.35 4.20
CA GLU A 114 -16.98 10.48 3.49
C GLU A 114 -16.26 10.68 2.15
N VAL A 115 -16.37 9.69 1.24
CA VAL A 115 -15.73 9.75 -0.09
C VAL A 115 -16.72 10.37 -1.08
N GLU A 116 -16.31 11.43 -1.76
CA GLU A 116 -17.13 12.15 -2.72
C GLU A 116 -16.67 11.92 -4.17
N ARG A 117 -17.51 12.35 -5.11
CA ARG A 117 -17.15 12.32 -6.54
C ARG A 117 -15.92 13.17 -6.80
N GLY A 118 -14.91 12.59 -7.42
CA GLY A 118 -13.61 13.21 -7.67
C GLY A 118 -12.51 12.74 -6.75
N ASP A 119 -12.85 12.05 -5.66
CA ASP A 119 -11.88 11.52 -4.69
C ASP A 119 -11.27 10.20 -5.16
N ILE A 120 -10.14 9.86 -4.54
CA ILE A 120 -9.46 8.58 -4.72
C ILE A 120 -9.48 7.83 -3.39
N LEU A 121 -10.16 6.69 -3.34
CA LEU A 121 -10.12 5.78 -2.20
C LEU A 121 -9.00 4.76 -2.42
N MET A 122 -7.98 4.83 -1.57
CA MET A 122 -6.84 3.91 -1.57
C MET A 122 -6.97 2.92 -0.42
N PHE A 123 -6.93 1.62 -0.73
CA PHE A 123 -7.13 0.56 0.25
C PHE A 123 -6.33 -0.70 -0.08
N GLY A 124 -6.07 -1.55 0.92
CA GLY A 124 -5.37 -2.84 0.83
C GLY A 124 -6.24 -4.02 1.21
N HIS A 125 -5.81 -4.80 2.19
CA HIS A 125 -6.51 -5.89 2.89
C HIS A 125 -6.90 -7.10 2.03
N THR A 126 -7.48 -6.86 0.86
CA THR A 126 -7.97 -7.95 0.00
C THR A 126 -6.85 -8.74 -0.66
N HIS A 127 -5.65 -8.17 -0.77
CA HIS A 127 -4.50 -8.65 -1.54
C HIS A 127 -4.80 -8.83 -3.05
N VAL A 128 -5.88 -8.23 -3.52
CA VAL A 128 -6.33 -8.30 -4.93
C VAL A 128 -6.19 -6.91 -5.53
N PRO A 129 -5.38 -6.74 -6.58
CA PRO A 129 -5.23 -5.43 -7.22
C PRO A 129 -6.53 -4.95 -7.83
N MET A 130 -6.86 -3.67 -7.64
CA MET A 130 -8.03 -3.01 -8.20
C MET A 130 -7.70 -1.56 -8.56
N LEU A 131 -8.00 -1.15 -9.79
CA LEU A 131 -7.95 0.24 -10.23
C LEU A 131 -9.15 0.50 -11.13
N LYS A 132 -10.17 1.17 -10.58
CA LYS A 132 -11.45 1.41 -11.27
C LYS A 132 -12.06 2.73 -10.85
N LYS A 133 -12.72 3.41 -11.78
CA LYS A 133 -13.59 4.57 -11.50
C LYS A 133 -15.04 4.10 -11.47
N MET A 134 -15.73 4.30 -10.35
CA MET A 134 -17.14 3.94 -10.14
C MET A 134 -17.83 5.12 -9.45
N ASP A 135 -18.98 5.55 -9.95
CA ASP A 135 -19.80 6.66 -9.44
C ASP A 135 -19.01 7.98 -9.23
N GLY A 136 -17.93 8.14 -10.01
CA GLY A 136 -17.07 9.31 -9.96
C GLY A 136 -15.92 9.21 -8.94
N VAL A 137 -15.85 8.16 -8.14
CA VAL A 137 -14.75 7.85 -7.21
C VAL A 137 -13.77 6.89 -7.89
N VAL A 138 -12.47 7.11 -7.68
CA VAL A 138 -11.44 6.15 -8.09
C VAL A 138 -11.11 5.23 -6.92
N TYR A 139 -11.27 3.94 -7.12
CA TYR A 139 -10.90 2.87 -6.18
C TYR A 139 -9.53 2.32 -6.57
N PHE A 140 -8.56 2.44 -5.67
CA PHE A 140 -7.19 2.03 -5.93
C PHE A 140 -6.66 1.11 -4.82
N ASN A 141 -6.53 -0.19 -5.15
CA ASN A 141 -5.88 -1.20 -4.31
C ASN A 141 -4.63 -1.70 -5.04
N PRO A 142 -3.44 -1.55 -4.47
CA PRO A 142 -2.20 -1.97 -5.12
C PRO A 142 -2.01 -3.49 -5.17
N GLY A 143 -2.88 -4.27 -4.52
CA GLY A 143 -2.66 -5.69 -4.25
C GLY A 143 -1.66 -5.92 -3.13
N SER A 144 -0.98 -7.06 -3.16
CA SER A 144 0.06 -7.40 -2.18
C SER A 144 1.35 -7.81 -2.89
N PRO A 145 2.50 -7.29 -2.46
CA PRO A 145 3.82 -7.73 -2.94
C PRO A 145 4.24 -9.08 -2.35
N SER A 146 3.53 -9.56 -1.33
CA SER A 146 3.91 -10.70 -0.48
C SER A 146 2.97 -11.88 -0.58
N PHE A 147 1.68 -11.64 -0.52
CA PHE A 147 0.62 -12.65 -0.51
C PHE A 147 -0.48 -12.34 -1.53
N PRO A 148 -0.17 -12.26 -2.83
CA PRO A 148 -1.19 -12.00 -3.83
C PRO A 148 -2.26 -13.09 -3.82
N LYS A 149 -3.52 -12.71 -4.04
CA LYS A 149 -4.67 -13.62 -4.07
C LYS A 149 -5.30 -13.68 -5.46
N ASN A 150 -6.18 -14.66 -5.65
CA ASN A 150 -6.96 -14.87 -6.88
C ASN A 150 -6.11 -15.03 -8.15
N GLY A 151 -4.92 -15.64 -8.02
CA GLY A 151 -4.02 -15.89 -9.15
C GLY A 151 -3.29 -14.63 -9.65
N ASN A 152 -3.39 -13.51 -8.94
CA ASN A 152 -2.63 -12.31 -9.28
C ASN A 152 -1.14 -12.47 -8.96
N PRO A 153 -0.24 -11.80 -9.69
CA PRO A 153 1.17 -11.70 -9.33
C PRO A 153 1.37 -10.76 -8.13
N PRO A 154 2.56 -10.75 -7.50
CA PRO A 154 2.97 -9.68 -6.59
C PRO A 154 2.90 -8.32 -7.28
N THR A 155 2.25 -7.33 -6.64
CA THR A 155 1.97 -6.01 -7.25
C THR A 155 2.22 -4.85 -6.29
N TYR A 156 2.30 -3.67 -6.88
CA TYR A 156 2.33 -2.36 -6.22
C TYR A 156 1.65 -1.31 -7.11
N GLY A 157 1.31 -0.16 -6.54
CA GLY A 157 0.71 0.96 -7.27
C GLY A 157 1.69 2.09 -7.55
N VAL A 158 1.44 2.82 -8.63
CA VAL A 158 2.21 3.99 -9.06
C VAL A 158 1.27 5.14 -9.37
N ILE A 159 1.63 6.36 -8.97
CA ILE A 159 1.00 7.60 -9.42
C ILE A 159 2.11 8.52 -9.94
N GLU A 160 2.03 8.88 -11.23
CA GLU A 160 2.88 9.89 -11.86
C GLU A 160 2.04 10.98 -12.53
N GLY A 161 2.05 12.18 -11.96
CA GLY A 161 1.16 13.24 -12.42
C GLY A 161 -0.32 12.86 -12.24
N LEU A 162 -1.04 12.71 -13.34
CA LEU A 162 -2.45 12.30 -13.37
C LEU A 162 -2.63 10.83 -13.79
N HIS A 163 -1.53 10.12 -14.00
CA HIS A 163 -1.54 8.73 -14.44
C HIS A 163 -1.37 7.78 -13.25
N LEU A 164 -2.29 6.82 -13.11
CA LEU A 164 -2.29 5.78 -12.09
C LEU A 164 -2.05 4.42 -12.74
N GLU A 165 -1.24 3.59 -12.10
CA GLU A 165 -0.98 2.23 -12.56
C GLU A 165 -0.89 1.23 -11.42
N ILE A 166 -1.23 -0.01 -11.71
CA ILE A 166 -0.82 -1.18 -10.91
C ILE A 166 0.21 -1.93 -11.73
N ARG A 167 1.36 -2.21 -11.13
CA ARG A 167 2.49 -2.88 -11.78
C ARG A 167 2.86 -4.17 -11.04
N LYS A 168 3.41 -5.12 -11.78
CA LYS A 168 4.02 -6.31 -11.20
C LYS A 168 5.35 -5.95 -10.53
N LEU A 169 5.60 -6.52 -9.35
CA LEU A 169 6.82 -6.27 -8.59
C LEU A 169 8.07 -6.91 -9.24
N ASP A 170 7.91 -7.97 -10.02
CA ASP A 170 9.02 -8.76 -10.55
C ASP A 170 9.62 -8.18 -11.84
N ASP A 171 8.81 -7.63 -12.71
CA ASP A 171 9.21 -7.17 -14.05
C ASP A 171 8.80 -5.72 -14.36
N ASP A 172 8.17 -5.03 -13.40
CA ASP A 172 7.71 -3.64 -13.51
C ASP A 172 6.67 -3.40 -14.64
N LEU A 173 6.06 -4.46 -15.16
CA LEU A 173 5.07 -4.35 -16.22
C LEU A 173 3.70 -3.95 -15.66
N PRO A 174 3.00 -2.96 -16.27
CA PRO A 174 1.67 -2.57 -15.84
C PRO A 174 0.65 -3.69 -16.13
N ILE A 175 -0.28 -3.88 -15.19
CA ILE A 175 -1.43 -4.78 -15.36
C ILE A 175 -2.76 -4.01 -15.42
N SER A 176 -2.77 -2.77 -14.97
CA SER A 176 -3.91 -1.86 -15.05
C SER A 176 -3.44 -0.41 -15.02
N SER A 177 -4.13 0.47 -15.74
CA SER A 177 -3.85 1.90 -15.75
C SER A 177 -5.14 2.73 -15.83
N LEU A 178 -5.09 3.96 -15.31
CA LEU A 178 -6.20 4.91 -15.32
C LEU A 178 -5.65 6.34 -15.29
N ASP A 179 -6.23 7.22 -16.12
CA ASP A 179 -5.94 8.65 -16.11
C ASP A 179 -7.04 9.42 -15.35
N LEU A 180 -6.62 10.38 -14.52
CA LEU A 180 -7.50 11.29 -13.78
C LEU A 180 -7.84 12.50 -14.65
N TYR A 181 -9.03 12.52 -15.22
CA TYR A 181 -9.58 13.66 -15.98
C TYR A 181 -10.96 14.03 -15.44
#